data_a1d6177748ee45eba6fab5e9e8bcdeb8
#
_entry.id   a1d6177748ee45eba6fab5e9e8bcdeb8
#
_cell.length_a   1.000
_cell.length_b   1.000
_cell.length_c   1.000
_cell.angle_alpha   90.00
_cell.angle_beta   90.00
_cell.angle_gamma   90.00
#
_symmetry.space_group_name_H-M   'P 1'
#
loop_
_entity.id
_entity.type
_entity.pdbx_description
1 polymer ?
#
loop_
_entity_poly.entity_id
_entity_poly.type
_entity_poly.pdbx_seq_one_letter_code
_entity_poly.pdbx_strand_id
1 'polypeptide(L)'
;MSTDPQSPAVRDPAAAAARDAAVPLPDGVALGIAHGVDAVLVDTPAATGVLLLDGAQLTSWVPAGGQDLLWMSPSSEFGPGVAVRGGVPLVGPWFGPGRDLARPVKHGWLRNIRWELTSARREGDDVEIILSTPEDAVALRGEAVFRLGAQLDVDLTLTAGSRPVELGAALHTYLAVGDVREIEVLGLEGAAYLDNTRDLAADVLPEEPLRLTASTDRITEATGEVTVVDPVLGRRLVSTPRGTSRTVVWNPWDTLVTGMADIPDADWPRFVCLEPAVAKDGFVALEPGASHRLGVTYRIEN
;
A
#
# COMPACT_ATOMS: atom_id res chain seq x y z
N MET A 1 2.84 -19.61 8.88
CA MET A 1 3.20 -19.99 7.51
C MET A 1 1.91 -20.09 6.70
N SER A 2 1.79 -19.39 5.62
CA SER A 2 0.59 -19.46 4.77
C SER A 2 0.50 -20.86 4.16
N THR A 3 -0.63 -21.53 4.36
CA THR A 3 -0.93 -22.82 3.73
C THR A 3 -1.69 -22.65 2.40
N ASP A 4 -1.78 -21.43 1.88
CA ASP A 4 -2.42 -21.16 0.60
C ASP A 4 -1.55 -21.73 -0.53
N PRO A 5 -2.06 -22.65 -1.36
CA PRO A 5 -1.31 -23.26 -2.45
C PRO A 5 -0.92 -22.26 -3.57
N GLN A 6 -1.41 -21.02 -3.51
CA GLN A 6 -1.04 -19.94 -4.43
C GLN A 6 0.12 -19.08 -3.92
N SER A 7 0.50 -19.22 -2.63
CA SER A 7 1.64 -18.50 -2.06
C SER A 7 2.95 -19.11 -2.55
N PRO A 8 3.95 -18.29 -2.94
CA PRO A 8 5.29 -18.79 -3.26
C PRO A 8 5.91 -19.57 -2.11
N ALA A 9 6.76 -20.54 -2.44
CA ALA A 9 7.52 -21.27 -1.44
C ALA A 9 8.51 -20.34 -0.71
N VAL A 10 8.76 -20.64 0.57
CA VAL A 10 9.80 -19.92 1.35
C VAL A 10 11.17 -20.25 0.74
N ARG A 11 11.89 -19.24 0.25
CA ARG A 11 13.22 -19.38 -0.36
C ARG A 11 14.33 -19.27 0.67
N ASP A 12 15.54 -19.71 0.27
CA ASP A 12 16.77 -19.48 1.00
C ASP A 12 17.07 -17.96 1.08
N PRO A 13 17.04 -17.36 2.30
CA PRO A 13 17.27 -15.93 2.47
C PRO A 13 18.65 -15.47 2.01
N ALA A 14 19.67 -16.33 2.14
CA ALA A 14 21.05 -15.99 1.76
C ALA A 14 21.16 -15.88 0.23
N ALA A 15 20.50 -16.77 -0.51
CA ALA A 15 20.48 -16.69 -1.97
C ALA A 15 19.71 -15.47 -2.49
N ALA A 16 18.63 -15.06 -1.80
CA ALA A 16 17.89 -13.84 -2.10
C ALA A 16 18.76 -12.60 -1.86
N ALA A 17 19.39 -12.48 -0.69
CA ALA A 17 20.27 -11.37 -0.36
C ALA A 17 21.47 -11.25 -1.33
N ALA A 18 22.03 -12.38 -1.80
CA ALA A 18 23.09 -12.36 -2.80
C ALA A 18 22.63 -11.81 -4.16
N ARG A 19 21.37 -12.09 -4.57
CA ARG A 19 20.81 -11.51 -5.80
C ARG A 19 20.58 -10.01 -5.65
N ASP A 20 19.99 -9.57 -4.55
CA ASP A 20 19.76 -8.15 -4.26
C ASP A 20 21.10 -7.37 -4.28
N ALA A 21 22.16 -7.93 -3.65
CA ALA A 21 23.47 -7.33 -3.61
C ALA A 21 24.18 -7.27 -4.98
N ALA A 22 23.73 -8.04 -5.97
CA ALA A 22 24.27 -7.99 -7.32
C ALA A 22 23.66 -6.86 -8.18
N VAL A 23 22.60 -6.21 -7.72
CA VAL A 23 21.98 -5.08 -8.42
C VAL A 23 22.86 -3.83 -8.22
N PRO A 24 23.30 -3.15 -9.29
CA PRO A 24 24.03 -1.89 -9.16
C PRO A 24 23.13 -0.83 -8.51
N LEU A 25 23.66 -0.17 -7.48
CA LEU A 25 22.94 0.89 -6.77
C LEU A 25 23.52 2.25 -7.16
N PRO A 26 22.69 3.24 -7.51
CA PRO A 26 23.14 4.60 -7.75
C PRO A 26 23.46 5.34 -6.45
N ASP A 27 24.14 6.46 -6.55
CA ASP A 27 24.41 7.35 -5.41
C ASP A 27 23.07 7.76 -4.74
N GLY A 28 23.04 7.69 -3.40
CA GLY A 28 21.86 7.96 -2.59
C GLY A 28 20.93 6.76 -2.42
N VAL A 29 21.33 5.58 -2.90
CA VAL A 29 20.59 4.32 -2.67
C VAL A 29 21.51 3.28 -2.05
N ALA A 30 21.06 2.63 -1.00
CA ALA A 30 21.81 1.58 -0.32
C ALA A 30 20.92 0.42 0.10
N LEU A 31 21.46 -0.80 0.08
CA LEU A 31 20.92 -1.91 0.85
C LEU A 31 21.31 -1.75 2.31
N GLY A 32 20.39 -1.98 3.21
CA GLY A 32 20.61 -1.84 4.64
C GLY A 32 19.58 -2.60 5.47
N ILE A 33 19.55 -2.29 6.74
CA ILE A 33 18.59 -2.85 7.70
C ILE A 33 17.72 -1.72 8.24
N ALA A 34 16.41 -1.89 8.16
CA ALA A 34 15.42 -1.03 8.82
C ALA A 34 14.46 -1.91 9.61
N HIS A 35 14.16 -1.52 10.85
CA HIS A 35 13.31 -2.31 11.75
C HIS A 35 13.76 -3.77 11.95
N GLY A 36 15.07 -4.05 11.78
CA GLY A 36 15.64 -5.40 11.91
C GLY A 36 15.47 -6.31 10.69
N VAL A 37 14.96 -5.81 9.58
CA VAL A 37 14.78 -6.55 8.31
C VAL A 37 15.47 -5.85 7.15
N ASP A 38 15.72 -6.58 6.06
CA ASP A 38 16.38 -6.06 4.86
C ASP A 38 15.55 -4.94 4.19
N ALA A 39 16.21 -3.87 3.81
CA ALA A 39 15.60 -2.70 3.20
C ALA A 39 16.47 -2.07 2.11
N VAL A 40 15.83 -1.38 1.19
CA VAL A 40 16.44 -0.36 0.35
C VAL A 40 16.25 1.00 1.03
N LEU A 41 17.35 1.70 1.25
CA LEU A 41 17.40 3.03 1.86
C LEU A 41 17.66 4.06 0.77
N VAL A 42 16.86 5.11 0.73
CA VAL A 42 16.99 6.23 -0.22
C VAL A 42 17.32 7.49 0.55
N ASP A 43 18.36 8.20 0.12
CA ASP A 43 18.78 9.51 0.65
C ASP A 43 19.30 10.36 -0.50
N THR A 44 18.43 11.21 -1.05
CA THR A 44 18.73 12.12 -2.16
C THR A 44 18.34 13.56 -1.80
N PRO A 45 18.80 14.56 -2.55
CA PRO A 45 18.36 15.94 -2.33
C PRO A 45 16.84 16.15 -2.47
N ALA A 46 16.12 15.28 -3.22
CA ALA A 46 14.67 15.40 -3.42
C ALA A 46 13.86 14.69 -2.34
N ALA A 47 14.33 13.56 -1.81
CA ALA A 47 13.59 12.79 -0.82
C ALA A 47 14.47 11.79 -0.06
N THR A 48 14.01 11.41 1.13
CA THR A 48 14.48 10.20 1.81
C THR A 48 13.36 9.16 1.83
N GLY A 49 13.73 7.87 1.92
CA GLY A 49 12.74 6.79 1.96
C GLY A 49 13.29 5.48 2.48
N VAL A 50 12.38 4.63 2.97
CA VAL A 50 12.69 3.29 3.46
C VAL A 50 11.72 2.29 2.84
N LEU A 51 12.25 1.35 2.06
CA LEU A 51 11.49 0.32 1.38
C LEU A 51 11.96 -1.06 1.86
N LEU A 52 11.11 -1.76 2.61
CA LEU A 52 11.41 -3.12 3.07
C LEU A 52 11.31 -4.11 1.90
N LEU A 53 12.22 -5.09 1.87
CA LEU A 53 12.15 -6.17 0.89
C LEU A 53 11.05 -7.19 1.26
N ASP A 54 10.77 -7.37 2.55
CA ASP A 54 9.60 -8.12 2.99
C ASP A 54 8.32 -7.33 2.69
N GLY A 55 7.45 -7.91 1.85
CA GLY A 55 6.21 -7.30 1.40
C GLY A 55 6.35 -6.23 0.33
N ALA A 56 7.57 -5.90 -0.14
CA ALA A 56 7.85 -4.72 -0.95
C ALA A 56 7.19 -3.47 -0.35
N GLN A 57 7.34 -3.28 0.94
CA GLN A 57 6.56 -2.30 1.69
C GLN A 57 7.33 -1.01 1.91
N LEU A 58 6.90 0.07 1.26
CA LEU A 58 7.40 1.41 1.55
C LEU A 58 6.89 1.85 2.92
N THR A 59 7.81 2.11 3.86
CA THR A 59 7.48 2.47 5.25
C THR A 59 7.70 3.94 5.56
N SER A 60 8.49 4.64 4.74
CA SER A 60 8.75 6.08 4.88
C SER A 60 9.02 6.71 3.53
N TRP A 61 8.47 7.89 3.30
CA TRP A 61 8.84 8.80 2.23
C TRP A 61 8.71 10.24 2.72
N VAL A 62 9.84 10.94 2.78
CA VAL A 62 9.95 12.34 3.22
C VAL A 62 10.48 13.17 2.07
N PRO A 63 9.68 14.02 1.42
CA PRO A 63 10.17 14.94 0.40
C PRO A 63 11.06 16.02 1.05
N ALA A 64 11.94 16.61 0.25
CA ALA A 64 12.85 17.66 0.71
C ALA A 64 12.12 18.79 1.45
N GLY A 65 12.54 19.07 2.68
CA GLY A 65 11.94 20.12 3.52
C GLY A 65 10.53 19.82 4.04
N GLY A 66 10.01 18.62 3.76
CA GLY A 66 8.67 18.16 4.18
C GLY A 66 8.68 17.28 5.42
N GLN A 67 7.52 16.70 5.70
CA GLN A 67 7.30 15.68 6.72
C GLN A 67 6.95 14.37 6.04
N ASP A 68 7.11 13.24 6.76
CA ASP A 68 6.74 11.93 6.22
C ASP A 68 5.26 11.91 5.79
N LEU A 69 5.02 11.39 4.61
CA LEU A 69 3.67 11.12 4.11
C LEU A 69 3.03 9.97 4.86
N LEU A 70 3.85 9.00 5.26
CA LEU A 70 3.38 7.69 5.69
C LEU A 70 3.37 7.59 7.22
N TRP A 71 2.32 6.99 7.73
CA TRP A 71 2.25 6.60 9.13
C TRP A 71 2.67 5.14 9.30
N MET A 72 3.49 4.90 10.33
CA MET A 72 3.87 3.57 10.77
C MET A 72 3.42 3.34 12.20
N SER A 73 2.84 2.19 12.47
CA SER A 73 2.51 1.84 13.84
C SER A 73 3.79 1.59 14.66
N PRO A 74 3.94 2.22 15.82
CA PRO A 74 5.05 1.92 16.73
C PRO A 74 4.95 0.51 17.35
N SER A 75 3.77 -0.14 17.28
CA SER A 75 3.53 -1.52 17.71
C SER A 75 3.55 -2.53 16.56
N SER A 76 3.98 -2.11 15.36
CA SER A 76 4.09 -3.05 14.24
C SER A 76 5.19 -4.06 14.49
N GLU A 77 4.90 -5.31 14.17
CA GLU A 77 5.91 -6.37 14.09
C GLU A 77 6.55 -6.37 12.69
N PHE A 78 7.79 -6.85 12.61
CA PHE A 78 8.56 -6.95 11.38
C PHE A 78 9.21 -8.32 11.29
N GLY A 79 9.32 -8.84 10.07
CA GLY A 79 9.97 -10.14 9.81
C GLY A 79 9.30 -10.94 8.70
N PRO A 80 9.89 -12.08 8.33
CA PRO A 80 9.36 -12.94 7.28
C PRO A 80 7.94 -13.41 7.57
N GLY A 81 7.04 -13.18 6.61
CA GLY A 81 5.63 -13.58 6.72
C GLY A 81 4.74 -12.65 7.52
N VAL A 82 5.30 -11.58 8.10
CA VAL A 82 4.56 -10.60 8.89
C VAL A 82 3.91 -9.57 7.96
N ALA A 83 2.64 -9.25 8.21
CA ALA A 83 1.97 -8.14 7.58
C ALA A 83 2.24 -6.87 8.40
N VAL A 84 3.19 -6.06 7.97
CA VAL A 84 3.60 -4.82 8.66
C VAL A 84 2.45 -3.81 8.67
N ARG A 85 2.24 -3.17 9.83
CA ARG A 85 1.18 -2.18 10.04
C ARG A 85 1.67 -0.76 9.77
N GLY A 86 1.16 -0.13 8.69
CA GLY A 86 1.56 1.22 8.28
C GLY A 86 2.21 1.25 6.90
N GLY A 87 2.69 2.41 6.44
CA GLY A 87 3.31 2.56 5.13
C GLY A 87 2.37 2.27 3.96
N VAL A 88 2.87 1.54 2.96
CA VAL A 88 2.10 1.14 1.77
C VAL A 88 2.12 -0.38 1.61
N PRO A 89 1.31 -1.16 2.36
CA PRO A 89 1.15 -2.59 2.14
C PRO A 89 0.59 -2.89 0.76
N LEU A 90 1.21 -3.83 0.02
CA LEU A 90 0.72 -4.30 -1.26
C LEU A 90 -0.30 -5.43 -1.04
N VAL A 91 -1.56 -5.14 -1.29
CA VAL A 91 -2.66 -6.11 -1.18
C VAL A 91 -2.83 -6.87 -2.49
N GLY A 92 -2.91 -8.19 -2.41
CA GLY A 92 -3.18 -9.06 -3.57
C GLY A 92 -2.76 -10.51 -3.33
N PRO A 93 -3.27 -11.45 -4.15
CA PRO A 93 -4.15 -11.30 -5.31
C PRO A 93 -5.65 -11.20 -4.98
N TRP A 94 -6.04 -11.07 -3.72
CA TRP A 94 -7.43 -10.78 -3.34
C TRP A 94 -7.50 -9.71 -2.26
N PHE A 95 -8.55 -8.90 -2.35
CA PHE A 95 -8.88 -7.87 -1.36
C PHE A 95 -9.77 -8.44 -0.25
N GLY A 96 -9.49 -8.09 1.00
CA GLY A 96 -10.22 -8.59 2.16
C GLY A 96 -10.19 -10.11 2.24
N PRO A 97 -11.30 -10.78 2.59
CA PRO A 97 -11.40 -12.23 2.64
C PRO A 97 -11.67 -12.88 1.27
N GLY A 98 -11.42 -12.18 0.17
CA GLY A 98 -11.76 -12.62 -1.18
C GLY A 98 -13.23 -12.37 -1.55
N ARG A 99 -13.59 -12.63 -2.80
CA ARG A 99 -14.97 -12.42 -3.30
C ARG A 99 -15.98 -13.40 -2.68
N ASP A 100 -15.55 -14.63 -2.46
CA ASP A 100 -16.32 -15.70 -1.84
C ASP A 100 -16.38 -15.61 -0.31
N LEU A 101 -15.68 -14.62 0.27
CA LEU A 101 -15.51 -14.42 1.72
C LEU A 101 -14.85 -15.61 2.45
N ALA A 102 -14.20 -16.51 1.71
CA ALA A 102 -13.73 -17.81 2.23
C ALA A 102 -12.21 -17.91 2.32
N ARG A 103 -11.46 -16.88 1.92
CA ARG A 103 -9.99 -16.91 1.97
C ARG A 103 -9.48 -16.88 3.40
N PRO A 104 -8.58 -17.81 3.78
CA PRO A 104 -8.10 -17.90 5.17
C PRO A 104 -7.24 -16.73 5.60
N VAL A 105 -6.55 -16.10 4.65
CA VAL A 105 -5.70 -14.92 4.88
C VAL A 105 -6.34 -13.71 4.23
N LYS A 106 -6.62 -12.66 5.01
CA LYS A 106 -7.15 -11.41 4.47
C LYS A 106 -6.07 -10.68 3.66
N HIS A 107 -6.48 -10.07 2.53
CA HIS A 107 -5.66 -9.22 1.67
C HIS A 107 -4.55 -9.95 0.89
N GLY A 108 -4.70 -11.25 0.69
CA GLY A 108 -3.74 -12.05 -0.07
C GLY A 108 -2.40 -12.21 0.61
N TRP A 109 -1.38 -12.52 -0.17
CA TRP A 109 -0.06 -12.89 0.32
C TRP A 109 1.08 -11.97 -0.13
N LEU A 110 0.84 -10.99 -1.03
CA LEU A 110 1.90 -10.13 -1.58
C LEU A 110 2.70 -9.42 -0.48
N ARG A 111 2.02 -8.93 0.55
CA ARG A 111 2.62 -8.24 1.70
C ARG A 111 3.31 -9.16 2.71
N ASN A 112 3.17 -10.48 2.54
CA ASN A 112 3.72 -11.47 3.47
C ASN A 112 4.92 -12.25 2.90
N ILE A 113 5.33 -11.94 1.67
CA ILE A 113 6.47 -12.59 1.03
C ILE A 113 7.64 -11.63 0.91
N ARG A 114 8.85 -12.17 0.82
CA ARG A 114 10.02 -11.39 0.43
C ARG A 114 9.99 -11.15 -1.07
N TRP A 115 10.21 -9.91 -1.48
CA TRP A 115 10.44 -9.50 -2.85
C TRP A 115 11.93 -9.38 -3.14
N GLU A 116 12.31 -9.45 -4.40
CA GLU A 116 13.70 -9.37 -4.87
C GLU A 116 13.92 -7.99 -5.53
N LEU A 117 15.02 -7.34 -5.17
CA LEU A 117 15.44 -6.11 -5.86
C LEU A 117 15.93 -6.48 -7.26
N THR A 118 15.33 -5.91 -8.29
CA THR A 118 15.67 -6.18 -9.69
C THR A 118 16.31 -4.99 -10.40
N SER A 119 16.03 -3.77 -9.94
CA SER A 119 16.64 -2.57 -10.49
C SER A 119 16.60 -1.43 -9.47
N ALA A 120 17.64 -0.61 -9.48
CA ALA A 120 17.65 0.70 -8.85
C ALA A 120 18.32 1.70 -9.81
N ARG A 121 17.67 2.82 -10.08
CA ARG A 121 18.17 3.84 -11.01
C ARG A 121 17.91 5.22 -10.42
N ARG A 122 18.75 6.17 -10.79
CA ARG A 122 18.58 7.58 -10.44
C ARG A 122 18.54 8.41 -11.70
N GLU A 123 17.55 9.31 -11.80
CA GLU A 123 17.45 10.32 -12.86
C GLU A 123 17.32 11.69 -12.20
N GLY A 124 18.37 12.49 -12.27
CA GLY A 124 18.48 13.71 -11.48
C GLY A 124 18.52 13.41 -9.98
N ASP A 125 17.53 13.94 -9.25
CA ASP A 125 17.37 13.69 -7.81
C ASP A 125 16.31 12.62 -7.50
N ASP A 126 15.57 12.15 -8.50
CA ASP A 126 14.56 11.11 -8.36
C ASP A 126 15.21 9.72 -8.44
N VAL A 127 14.69 8.80 -7.64
CA VAL A 127 15.13 7.39 -7.62
C VAL A 127 13.98 6.50 -8.03
N GLU A 128 14.24 5.57 -8.95
CA GLU A 128 13.34 4.47 -9.29
C GLU A 128 13.90 3.16 -8.72
N ILE A 129 13.08 2.45 -7.97
CA ILE A 129 13.38 1.12 -7.42
C ILE A 129 12.34 0.13 -7.95
N ILE A 130 12.79 -1.01 -8.47
CA ILE A 130 11.92 -2.08 -8.96
C ILE A 130 12.17 -3.33 -8.13
N LEU A 131 11.08 -3.82 -7.52
CA LEU A 131 11.05 -5.10 -6.83
C LEU A 131 10.15 -6.07 -7.60
N SER A 132 10.51 -7.35 -7.62
CA SER A 132 9.68 -8.40 -8.24
C SER A 132 9.42 -9.53 -7.25
N THR A 133 8.29 -10.20 -7.40
CA THR A 133 8.05 -11.46 -6.70
C THR A 133 9.06 -12.50 -7.16
N PRO A 134 9.42 -13.48 -6.31
CA PRO A 134 10.29 -14.57 -6.71
C PRO A 134 9.81 -15.29 -7.98
N GLU A 135 10.76 -15.79 -8.81
CA GLU A 135 10.45 -16.45 -10.09
C GLU A 135 9.54 -17.67 -9.99
N ASP A 136 9.51 -18.34 -8.84
CA ASP A 136 8.64 -19.48 -8.55
C ASP A 136 7.23 -19.10 -8.11
N ALA A 137 6.88 -17.83 -8.11
CA ALA A 137 5.51 -17.34 -7.96
C ALA A 137 4.66 -17.70 -9.21
N VAL A 138 4.44 -19.00 -9.43
CA VAL A 138 3.89 -19.56 -10.69
C VAL A 138 2.44 -19.14 -10.94
N ALA A 139 1.68 -18.88 -9.89
CA ALA A 139 0.25 -18.53 -10.03
C ALA A 139 0.06 -17.05 -10.40
N LEU A 140 0.90 -16.16 -9.86
CA LEU A 140 0.84 -14.73 -10.10
C LEU A 140 2.24 -14.15 -9.94
N ARG A 141 2.71 -13.38 -10.89
CA ARG A 141 3.95 -12.60 -10.79
C ARG A 141 3.61 -11.14 -10.50
N GLY A 142 4.35 -10.53 -9.59
CA GLY A 142 4.24 -9.13 -9.24
C GLY A 142 5.52 -8.37 -9.59
N GLU A 143 5.36 -7.14 -10.05
CA GLU A 143 6.39 -6.13 -10.18
C GLU A 143 5.89 -4.87 -9.50
N ALA A 144 6.66 -4.36 -8.55
CA ALA A 144 6.38 -3.12 -7.83
C ALA A 144 7.45 -2.08 -8.18
N VAL A 145 7.02 -0.92 -8.65
CA VAL A 145 7.89 0.19 -9.03
C VAL A 145 7.63 1.35 -8.09
N PHE A 146 8.68 1.81 -7.43
CA PHE A 146 8.65 2.96 -6.54
C PHE A 146 9.53 4.07 -7.12
N ARG A 147 8.96 5.26 -7.31
CA ARG A 147 9.72 6.46 -7.69
C ARG A 147 9.64 7.47 -6.57
N LEU A 148 10.79 7.74 -5.97
CA LEU A 148 10.92 8.65 -4.84
C LEU A 148 11.65 9.91 -5.31
N GLY A 149 10.94 11.03 -5.29
CA GLY A 149 11.43 12.34 -5.66
C GLY A 149 10.62 13.43 -4.96
N ALA A 150 10.39 14.55 -5.63
CA ALA A 150 9.48 15.59 -5.16
C ALA A 150 8.02 15.08 -5.07
N GLN A 151 7.71 14.02 -5.77
CA GLN A 151 6.48 13.23 -5.69
C GLN A 151 6.84 11.77 -5.39
N LEU A 152 5.87 11.03 -4.89
CA LEU A 152 5.98 9.59 -4.72
C LEU A 152 5.06 8.88 -5.71
N ASP A 153 5.63 8.04 -6.59
CA ASP A 153 4.84 7.10 -7.38
C ASP A 153 5.02 5.68 -6.85
N VAL A 154 3.90 4.98 -6.74
CA VAL A 154 3.87 3.55 -6.44
C VAL A 154 3.02 2.87 -7.50
N ASP A 155 3.62 1.93 -8.24
CA ASP A 155 2.93 1.14 -9.26
C ASP A 155 3.09 -0.35 -8.95
N LEU A 156 2.01 -1.09 -9.04
CA LEU A 156 1.97 -2.55 -8.87
C LEU A 156 1.40 -3.18 -10.13
N THR A 157 2.23 -3.96 -10.84
CA THR A 157 1.82 -4.78 -11.99
C THR A 157 1.71 -6.23 -11.55
N LEU A 158 0.55 -6.83 -11.79
CA LEU A 158 0.27 -8.23 -11.46
C LEU A 158 -0.05 -9.00 -12.74
N THR A 159 0.69 -10.07 -13.00
CA THR A 159 0.59 -10.90 -14.22
C THR A 159 0.15 -12.30 -13.83
N ALA A 160 -0.97 -12.76 -14.38
CA ALA A 160 -1.44 -14.13 -14.19
C ALA A 160 -0.45 -15.12 -14.79
N GLY A 161 -0.20 -16.22 -14.07
CA GLY A 161 0.63 -17.33 -14.54
C GLY A 161 -0.11 -18.16 -15.60
N SER A 162 -0.08 -19.50 -15.44
CA SER A 162 -0.70 -20.44 -16.35
C SER A 162 -2.21 -20.64 -16.15
N ARG A 163 -2.81 -19.98 -15.17
CA ARG A 163 -4.24 -20.07 -14.84
C ARG A 163 -4.86 -18.68 -14.77
N PRO A 164 -6.16 -18.55 -15.09
CA PRO A 164 -6.86 -17.29 -14.89
C PRO A 164 -6.92 -16.91 -13.41
N VAL A 165 -6.91 -15.60 -13.14
CA VAL A 165 -6.97 -15.03 -11.78
C VAL A 165 -8.07 -13.99 -11.71
N GLU A 166 -8.96 -14.10 -10.74
CA GLU A 166 -9.84 -13.00 -10.33
C GLU A 166 -9.05 -12.11 -9.36
N LEU A 167 -8.52 -11.02 -9.89
CA LEU A 167 -7.63 -10.14 -9.17
C LEU A 167 -8.40 -9.13 -8.33
N GLY A 168 -8.17 -9.16 -7.02
CA GLY A 168 -8.42 -8.05 -6.11
C GLY A 168 -7.08 -7.56 -5.56
N ALA A 169 -6.82 -6.26 -5.69
CA ALA A 169 -5.55 -5.67 -5.25
C ALA A 169 -5.77 -4.25 -4.71
N ALA A 170 -4.87 -3.79 -3.85
CA ALA A 170 -4.87 -2.42 -3.38
C ALA A 170 -3.46 -1.97 -2.96
N LEU A 171 -3.23 -0.68 -3.01
CA LEU A 171 -2.14 0.00 -2.31
C LEU A 171 -2.72 0.54 -0.99
N HIS A 172 -2.56 -0.23 0.10
CA HIS A 172 -3.24 0.04 1.39
C HIS A 172 -2.50 1.13 2.18
N THR A 173 -2.47 2.33 1.61
CA THR A 173 -1.62 3.42 2.09
C THR A 173 -2.15 4.05 3.37
N TYR A 174 -1.31 4.08 4.40
CA TYR A 174 -1.54 4.77 5.66
C TYR A 174 -0.95 6.18 5.56
N LEU A 175 -1.78 7.17 5.28
CA LEU A 175 -1.39 8.57 5.26
C LEU A 175 -1.28 9.10 6.69
N ALA A 176 -0.13 9.68 7.04
CA ALA A 176 0.06 10.37 8.31
C ALA A 176 -0.75 11.67 8.31
N VAL A 177 -1.54 11.87 9.36
CA VAL A 177 -2.31 13.12 9.56
C VAL A 177 -2.14 13.61 10.99
N GLY A 178 -2.36 14.90 11.20
CA GLY A 178 -2.27 15.49 12.52
C GLY A 178 -3.37 15.01 13.46
N ASP A 179 -4.59 14.97 12.97
CA ASP A 179 -5.76 14.41 13.65
C ASP A 179 -6.84 14.03 12.64
N VAL A 180 -7.20 12.75 12.56
CA VAL A 180 -8.20 12.25 11.62
C VAL A 180 -9.60 12.84 11.81
N ARG A 181 -9.89 13.41 13.00
CA ARG A 181 -11.16 14.09 13.32
C ARG A 181 -11.28 15.46 12.66
N GLU A 182 -10.14 16.06 12.30
CA GLU A 182 -10.06 17.42 11.76
C GLU A 182 -9.88 17.45 10.23
N ILE A 183 -9.56 16.29 9.61
CA ILE A 183 -9.32 16.22 8.17
C ILE A 183 -10.63 16.31 7.36
N GLU A 184 -10.48 16.74 6.12
CA GLU A 184 -11.50 16.62 5.07
C GLU A 184 -10.94 15.78 3.92
N VAL A 185 -11.75 14.85 3.38
CA VAL A 185 -11.41 14.06 2.20
C VAL A 185 -12.30 14.52 1.04
N LEU A 186 -11.66 15.13 0.04
CA LEU A 186 -12.30 15.66 -1.17
C LEU A 186 -12.10 14.70 -2.33
N GLY A 187 -13.00 14.75 -3.32
CA GLY A 187 -12.96 13.93 -4.53
C GLY A 187 -13.75 12.63 -4.41
N LEU A 188 -14.53 12.48 -3.34
CA LEU A 188 -15.41 11.33 -3.10
C LEU A 188 -16.89 11.72 -3.06
N GLU A 189 -17.22 12.99 -3.23
CA GLU A 189 -18.56 13.55 -3.12
C GLU A 189 -19.50 12.85 -4.11
N GLY A 190 -20.71 12.48 -3.66
CA GLY A 190 -21.72 11.80 -4.46
C GLY A 190 -21.36 10.37 -4.91
N ALA A 191 -20.20 9.83 -4.52
CA ALA A 191 -19.82 8.48 -4.91
C ALA A 191 -20.65 7.42 -4.17
N ALA A 192 -21.10 6.40 -4.91
CA ALA A 192 -21.64 5.18 -4.31
C ALA A 192 -20.54 4.42 -3.56
N TYR A 193 -20.88 3.80 -2.44
CA TYR A 193 -19.93 3.00 -1.65
C TYR A 193 -20.59 1.81 -0.97
N LEU A 194 -19.77 0.85 -0.58
CA LEU A 194 -20.12 -0.24 0.32
C LEU A 194 -19.50 0.06 1.70
N ASP A 195 -20.31 -0.02 2.75
CA ASP A 195 -19.86 0.18 4.14
C ASP A 195 -19.55 -1.16 4.79
N ASN A 196 -18.25 -1.44 4.94
CA ASN A 196 -17.80 -2.71 5.54
C ASN A 196 -18.04 -2.77 7.05
N THR A 197 -18.29 -1.63 7.70
CA THR A 197 -18.71 -1.58 9.12
C THR A 197 -20.16 -1.96 9.32
N ARG A 198 -20.95 -2.01 8.23
CA ARG A 198 -22.38 -2.36 8.19
C ARG A 198 -22.66 -3.51 7.22
N ASP A 199 -21.85 -4.58 7.28
CA ASP A 199 -22.03 -5.78 6.45
C ASP A 199 -22.13 -5.48 4.94
N LEU A 200 -21.30 -4.56 4.43
CA LEU A 200 -21.29 -4.11 3.04
C LEU A 200 -22.61 -3.47 2.58
N ALA A 201 -23.33 -2.83 3.48
CA ALA A 201 -24.51 -2.04 3.10
C ALA A 201 -24.13 -0.97 2.06
N ALA A 202 -24.90 -0.92 0.96
CA ALA A 202 -24.70 0.09 -0.07
C ALA A 202 -25.31 1.43 0.35
N ASP A 203 -24.59 2.51 0.04
CA ASP A 203 -25.03 3.89 0.31
C ASP A 203 -24.34 4.86 -0.67
N VAL A 204 -24.64 6.14 -0.58
CA VAL A 204 -24.05 7.21 -1.41
C VAL A 204 -23.48 8.28 -0.48
N LEU A 205 -22.26 8.71 -0.76
CA LEU A 205 -21.63 9.83 -0.03
C LEU A 205 -22.38 11.13 -0.33
N PRO A 206 -22.50 12.05 0.65
CA PRO A 206 -23.09 13.37 0.39
C PRO A 206 -22.24 14.19 -0.60
N GLU A 207 -22.82 15.26 -1.15
CA GLU A 207 -22.14 16.21 -2.05
C GLU A 207 -21.17 17.16 -1.30
N GLU A 208 -20.74 16.79 -0.11
CA GLU A 208 -19.83 17.54 0.76
C GLU A 208 -18.58 16.69 1.02
N PRO A 209 -17.41 17.31 1.32
CA PRO A 209 -16.22 16.58 1.68
C PRO A 209 -16.47 15.58 2.80
N LEU A 210 -15.90 14.37 2.65
CA LEU A 210 -16.02 13.35 3.67
C LEU A 210 -15.25 13.74 4.93
N ARG A 211 -15.94 13.79 6.08
CA ARG A 211 -15.35 13.89 7.42
C ARG A 211 -15.57 12.58 8.17
N LEU A 212 -14.54 12.11 8.83
CA LEU A 212 -14.63 10.91 9.64
C LEU A 212 -15.14 11.29 11.05
N THR A 213 -16.21 10.65 11.48
CA THR A 213 -16.83 10.89 12.81
C THR A 213 -17.02 9.60 13.61
N ALA A 214 -16.63 8.48 13.04
CA ALA A 214 -16.69 7.14 13.65
C ALA A 214 -15.76 6.19 12.87
N SER A 215 -15.68 4.94 13.32
CA SER A 215 -15.03 3.88 12.57
C SER A 215 -15.53 3.88 11.12
N THR A 216 -14.60 3.94 10.20
CA THR A 216 -14.86 4.09 8.76
C THR A 216 -14.16 2.98 8.01
N ASP A 217 -14.90 2.28 7.16
CA ASP A 217 -14.38 1.29 6.20
C ASP A 217 -15.29 1.35 4.96
N ARG A 218 -15.05 2.34 4.11
CA ARG A 218 -15.88 2.65 2.95
C ARG A 218 -15.14 2.32 1.66
N ILE A 219 -15.72 1.43 0.86
CA ILE A 219 -15.21 1.01 -0.45
C ILE A 219 -16.00 1.79 -1.49
N THR A 220 -15.48 2.92 -1.95
CA THR A 220 -16.18 3.84 -2.86
C THR A 220 -15.96 3.48 -4.33
N GLU A 221 -16.87 3.89 -5.21
CA GLU A 221 -16.72 3.76 -6.67
C GLU A 221 -15.90 4.92 -7.30
N ALA A 222 -15.42 5.84 -6.47
CA ALA A 222 -14.56 6.91 -6.94
C ALA A 222 -13.20 6.37 -7.42
N THR A 223 -12.75 6.82 -8.59
CA THR A 223 -11.46 6.44 -9.19
C THR A 223 -10.63 7.64 -9.62
N GLY A 224 -11.12 8.84 -9.31
CA GLY A 224 -10.43 10.12 -9.59
C GLY A 224 -9.41 10.49 -8.51
N GLU A 225 -8.87 11.70 -8.65
CA GLU A 225 -7.99 12.29 -7.66
C GLU A 225 -8.73 12.51 -6.33
N VAL A 226 -8.09 12.17 -5.23
CA VAL A 226 -8.59 12.37 -3.87
C VAL A 226 -7.59 13.19 -3.08
N THR A 227 -8.08 14.20 -2.38
CA THR A 227 -7.26 15.08 -1.55
C THR A 227 -7.66 14.98 -0.08
N VAL A 228 -6.69 14.69 0.80
CA VAL A 228 -6.85 14.83 2.24
C VAL A 228 -6.34 16.20 2.66
N VAL A 229 -7.24 17.06 3.14
CA VAL A 229 -6.89 18.36 3.73
C VAL A 229 -6.62 18.15 5.21
N ASP A 230 -5.42 18.47 5.66
CA ASP A 230 -4.98 18.32 7.05
C ASP A 230 -4.66 19.70 7.65
N PRO A 231 -5.61 20.33 8.32
CA PRO A 231 -5.40 21.66 8.90
C PRO A 231 -4.45 21.65 10.10
N VAL A 232 -4.26 20.49 10.77
CA VAL A 232 -3.38 20.39 11.94
C VAL A 232 -1.92 20.42 11.52
N LEU A 233 -1.56 19.72 10.43
CA LEU A 233 -0.22 19.76 9.85
C LEU A 233 -0.06 20.86 8.79
N GLY A 234 -1.14 21.59 8.46
CA GLY A 234 -1.12 22.69 7.51
C GLY A 234 -0.77 22.25 6.09
N ARG A 235 -1.25 21.06 5.65
CA ARG A 235 -0.91 20.48 4.36
C ARG A 235 -2.10 19.81 3.67
N ARG A 236 -1.94 19.55 2.38
CA ARG A 236 -2.87 18.77 1.57
C ARG A 236 -2.12 17.56 1.00
N LEU A 237 -2.67 16.39 1.17
CA LEU A 237 -2.13 15.14 0.62
C LEU A 237 -2.97 14.77 -0.59
N VAL A 238 -2.39 14.88 -1.79
CA VAL A 238 -3.08 14.60 -3.05
C VAL A 238 -2.70 13.21 -3.53
N SER A 239 -3.70 12.38 -3.78
CA SER A 239 -3.60 11.02 -4.29
C SER A 239 -4.23 10.95 -5.68
N THR A 240 -3.43 10.68 -6.71
CA THR A 240 -3.89 10.51 -8.09
C THR A 240 -3.77 9.04 -8.49
N PRO A 241 -4.85 8.24 -8.40
CA PRO A 241 -4.84 6.81 -8.66
C PRO A 241 -4.80 6.51 -10.18
N ARG A 242 -4.36 5.31 -10.52
CA ARG A 242 -4.32 4.77 -11.89
C ARG A 242 -4.73 3.30 -11.89
N GLY A 243 -5.53 2.88 -12.88
CA GLY A 243 -5.90 1.47 -13.06
C GLY A 243 -6.74 0.88 -11.93
N THR A 244 -7.47 1.72 -11.20
CA THR A 244 -8.31 1.35 -10.07
C THR A 244 -9.78 1.26 -10.47
N SER A 245 -10.56 0.54 -9.71
CA SER A 245 -12.03 0.50 -9.80
C SER A 245 -12.70 1.03 -8.53
N ARG A 246 -11.93 1.22 -7.47
CA ARG A 246 -12.40 1.64 -6.14
C ARG A 246 -11.35 2.51 -5.47
N THR A 247 -11.83 3.36 -4.56
CA THR A 247 -11.00 4.01 -3.53
C THR A 247 -11.56 3.61 -2.16
N VAL A 248 -10.70 3.09 -1.29
CA VAL A 248 -11.09 2.72 0.08
C VAL A 248 -10.63 3.80 1.04
N VAL A 249 -11.53 4.18 1.96
CA VAL A 249 -11.22 5.04 3.10
C VAL A 249 -11.42 4.24 4.36
N TRP A 250 -10.35 4.09 5.15
CA TRP A 250 -10.39 3.32 6.38
C TRP A 250 -9.72 4.03 7.56
N ASN A 251 -10.37 3.95 8.71
CA ASN A 251 -9.79 4.25 10.01
C ASN A 251 -10.55 3.46 11.10
N PRO A 252 -9.87 2.79 12.04
CA PRO A 252 -10.52 1.96 13.06
C PRO A 252 -11.31 2.77 14.07
N TRP A 253 -10.98 4.06 14.27
CA TRP A 253 -11.50 4.89 15.32
C TRP A 253 -11.19 4.33 16.72
N ASP A 254 -11.71 4.96 17.78
CA ASP A 254 -11.54 4.52 19.16
C ASP A 254 -12.21 3.18 19.48
N THR A 255 -13.19 2.79 18.66
CA THR A 255 -14.02 1.60 18.89
C THR A 255 -13.37 0.31 18.42
N LEU A 256 -12.74 0.30 17.24
CA LEU A 256 -12.13 -0.93 16.71
C LEU A 256 -10.65 -1.05 17.07
N VAL A 257 -9.95 0.06 17.33
CA VAL A 257 -8.51 0.03 17.64
C VAL A 257 -8.20 -0.83 18.87
N THR A 258 -9.06 -0.84 19.88
CA THR A 258 -8.89 -1.62 21.11
C THR A 258 -8.78 -3.13 20.89
N GLY A 259 -9.23 -3.61 19.74
CA GLY A 259 -9.09 -5.02 19.32
C GLY A 259 -7.87 -5.28 18.43
N MET A 260 -7.02 -4.28 18.18
CA MET A 260 -5.90 -4.34 17.24
C MET A 260 -4.57 -4.26 17.99
N ALA A 261 -3.95 -5.41 18.24
CA ALA A 261 -2.69 -5.47 19.01
C ALA A 261 -1.51 -4.73 18.33
N ASP A 262 -1.61 -4.52 17.00
CA ASP A 262 -0.58 -3.90 16.18
C ASP A 262 -0.79 -2.39 15.95
N ILE A 263 -1.79 -1.77 16.60
CA ILE A 263 -2.01 -0.31 16.65
C ILE A 263 -2.22 0.09 18.12
N PRO A 264 -1.39 0.98 18.69
CA PRO A 264 -1.67 1.52 20.03
C PRO A 264 -3.01 2.24 20.08
N ASP A 265 -3.77 2.06 21.16
CA ASP A 265 -5.10 2.65 21.34
C ASP A 265 -5.13 4.19 21.17
N ALA A 266 -4.01 4.87 21.42
CA ALA A 266 -3.90 6.32 21.29
C ALA A 266 -3.54 6.80 19.87
N ASP A 267 -3.23 5.89 18.93
CA ASP A 267 -2.63 6.26 17.65
C ASP A 267 -3.62 6.33 16.49
N TRP A 268 -4.86 5.82 16.65
CA TRP A 268 -5.88 5.91 15.60
C TRP A 268 -6.13 7.33 15.07
N PRO A 269 -5.95 8.43 15.84
CA PRO A 269 -6.13 9.77 15.29
C PRO A 269 -5.04 10.18 14.29
N ARG A 270 -3.90 9.49 14.25
CA ARG A 270 -2.70 9.92 13.55
C ARG A 270 -2.64 9.49 12.09
N PHE A 271 -3.61 8.74 11.59
CA PHE A 271 -3.62 8.27 10.19
C PHE A 271 -5.02 8.17 9.62
N VAL A 272 -5.06 8.16 8.30
CA VAL A 272 -6.19 7.67 7.50
C VAL A 272 -5.65 6.76 6.41
N CYS A 273 -6.27 5.61 6.18
CA CYS A 273 -5.97 4.85 4.98
C CYS A 273 -6.77 5.40 3.80
N LEU A 274 -6.04 5.67 2.72
CA LEU A 274 -6.60 6.00 1.43
C LEU A 274 -6.01 5.02 0.41
N GLU A 275 -6.86 4.11 -0.08
CA GLU A 275 -6.40 2.94 -0.80
C GLU A 275 -6.91 2.93 -2.24
N PRO A 276 -6.07 3.24 -3.23
CA PRO A 276 -6.34 2.89 -4.62
C PRO A 276 -6.48 1.38 -4.77
N ALA A 277 -7.62 0.89 -5.30
CA ALA A 277 -7.94 -0.53 -5.29
C ALA A 277 -8.67 -1.02 -6.55
N VAL A 278 -8.54 -2.33 -6.81
CA VAL A 278 -9.49 -3.13 -7.57
C VAL A 278 -10.10 -4.15 -6.60
N ALA A 279 -11.37 -4.00 -6.29
CA ALA A 279 -11.98 -4.72 -5.17
C ALA A 279 -13.46 -5.02 -5.39
N LYS A 280 -13.97 -6.03 -4.69
CA LYS A 280 -15.37 -6.46 -4.71
C LYS A 280 -15.82 -6.81 -6.13
N ASP A 281 -16.95 -6.27 -6.58
CA ASP A 281 -17.46 -6.41 -7.96
C ASP A 281 -16.62 -5.67 -9.02
N GLY A 282 -15.77 -4.73 -8.59
CA GLY A 282 -14.77 -4.06 -9.42
C GLY A 282 -13.45 -4.82 -9.56
N PHE A 283 -13.42 -6.14 -9.29
CA PHE A 283 -12.25 -7.00 -9.53
C PHE A 283 -11.86 -7.05 -11.01
N VAL A 284 -10.63 -7.47 -11.30
CA VAL A 284 -10.14 -7.66 -12.67
C VAL A 284 -9.97 -9.14 -12.95
N ALA A 285 -10.62 -9.64 -14.02
CA ALA A 285 -10.39 -10.99 -14.51
C ALA A 285 -9.15 -11.00 -15.42
N LEU A 286 -8.12 -11.74 -15.03
CA LEU A 286 -6.90 -11.93 -15.81
C LEU A 286 -6.89 -13.32 -16.43
N GLU A 287 -6.83 -13.38 -17.75
CA GLU A 287 -6.51 -14.60 -18.48
C GLU A 287 -5.03 -14.98 -18.28
N PRO A 288 -4.65 -16.25 -18.53
CA PRO A 288 -3.26 -16.66 -18.41
C PRO A 288 -2.31 -15.76 -19.21
N GLY A 289 -1.28 -15.24 -18.55
CA GLY A 289 -0.31 -14.32 -19.11
C GLY A 289 -0.78 -12.86 -19.22
N ALA A 290 -2.04 -12.57 -18.94
CA ALA A 290 -2.54 -11.18 -18.89
C ALA A 290 -2.05 -10.45 -17.63
N SER A 291 -1.91 -9.14 -17.74
CA SER A 291 -1.43 -8.28 -16.66
C SER A 291 -2.43 -7.17 -16.37
N HIS A 292 -2.46 -6.74 -15.11
CA HIS A 292 -3.10 -5.51 -14.69
C HIS A 292 -2.12 -4.66 -13.89
N ARG A 293 -2.13 -3.36 -14.14
CA ARG A 293 -1.34 -2.37 -13.39
C ARG A 293 -2.28 -1.42 -12.66
N LEU A 294 -2.10 -1.32 -11.36
CA LEU A 294 -2.66 -0.24 -10.54
C LEU A 294 -1.53 0.59 -9.96
N GLY A 295 -1.77 1.87 -9.73
CA GLY A 295 -0.75 2.75 -9.19
C GLY A 295 -1.34 4.01 -8.58
N VAL A 296 -0.48 4.81 -7.99
CA VAL A 296 -0.81 6.09 -7.39
C VAL A 296 0.37 7.04 -7.44
N THR A 297 0.08 8.32 -7.65
CA THR A 297 1.03 9.42 -7.40
C THR A 297 0.56 10.19 -6.17
N TYR A 298 1.45 10.36 -5.21
CA TYR A 298 1.24 11.23 -4.06
C TYR A 298 2.02 12.53 -4.18
N ARG A 299 1.34 13.65 -3.87
CA ARG A 299 1.94 14.98 -3.73
C ARG A 299 1.56 15.57 -2.38
N ILE A 300 2.48 16.31 -1.78
CA ILE A 300 2.21 17.14 -0.60
C ILE A 300 2.19 18.59 -1.06
N GLU A 301 1.09 19.28 -0.77
CA GLU A 301 0.89 20.70 -1.04
C GLU A 301 0.74 21.42 0.31
N ASN A 302 1.45 22.55 0.48
CA ASN A 302 1.43 23.38 1.68
C ASN A 302 0.52 24.60 1.51
#